data_bdd324be6b5a5ed93e5262e02a33cadd
#
_entry.id   bdd324be6b5a5ed93e5262e02a33cadd
#
_cell.length_a   1.000
_cell.length_b   1.000
_cell.length_c   1.000
_cell.angle_alpha   90.00
_cell.angle_beta   90.00
_cell.angle_gamma   90.00
#
_symmetry.space_group_name_H-M   'P 1'
#
loop_
_entity.id
_entity.type
_entity.pdbx_description
1 polymer ?
#
loop_
_entity_poly.entity_id
_entity_poly.type
_entity_poly.pdbx_seq_one_letter_code
_entity_poly.pdbx_strand_id
1 'polypeptide(L)'
;MGALQRIFEAVDRRVTAWMARHGIVLLRVSLGIVFFWFGFLKFFSGLSPAQDLATRTISVLTFGRLPPDVSIPILAAWECLIGLGLMLGVFMRATLLLLWLQMLGTITPLFLFPHEVFVRIPYAPTLEGQYIVKNIVLISAGIVLGATVKGGRLVSEEPAESAGAGGPQTRRRGAGVRTRSRRSAAPL
;
A
#
# COMPACT_ATOMS: atom_id res chain seq x y z
N MET A 1 25.53 22.98 21.51
CA MET A 1 25.28 21.63 20.94
C MET A 1 26.59 20.87 20.86
N GLY A 2 26.69 19.70 21.49
CA GLY A 2 27.91 18.92 21.56
C GLY A 2 28.29 18.26 20.23
N ALA A 3 29.55 17.89 20.03
CA ALA A 3 30.03 17.22 18.82
C ALA A 3 29.25 15.92 18.51
N LEU A 4 28.91 15.16 19.55
CA LEU A 4 28.08 13.95 19.47
C LEU A 4 26.69 14.23 18.86
N GLN A 5 26.05 15.32 19.25
CA GLN A 5 24.70 15.67 18.74
C GLN A 5 24.75 16.01 17.25
N ARG A 6 25.79 16.71 16.79
CA ARG A 6 26.00 17.01 15.36
C ARG A 6 26.25 15.76 14.51
N ILE A 7 27.01 14.78 15.07
CA ILE A 7 27.26 13.51 14.39
C ILE A 7 25.94 12.72 14.29
N PHE A 8 25.19 12.63 15.39
CA PHE A 8 23.90 11.95 15.41
C PHE A 8 22.93 12.54 14.36
N GLU A 9 22.75 13.86 14.35
CA GLU A 9 21.89 14.53 13.37
C GLU A 9 22.34 14.34 11.91
N ALA A 10 23.67 14.27 11.67
CA ALA A 10 24.20 14.03 10.32
C ALA A 10 23.93 12.58 9.87
N VAL A 11 24.05 11.60 10.76
CA VAL A 11 23.74 10.18 10.48
C VAL A 11 22.24 10.03 10.26
N ASP A 12 21.42 10.58 11.17
CA ASP A 12 19.96 10.52 11.08
C ASP A 12 19.44 11.07 9.76
N ARG A 13 19.91 12.25 9.35
CA ARG A 13 19.53 12.83 8.03
C ARG A 13 19.91 11.94 6.85
N ARG A 14 21.08 11.28 6.89
CA ARG A 14 21.51 10.38 5.81
C ARG A 14 20.64 9.14 5.75
N VAL A 15 20.34 8.53 6.90
CA VAL A 15 19.50 7.33 7.01
C VAL A 15 18.08 7.66 6.55
N THR A 16 17.51 8.74 7.04
CA THR A 16 16.16 9.19 6.64
C THR A 16 16.07 9.48 5.14
N ALA A 17 17.08 10.19 4.59
CA ALA A 17 17.12 10.47 3.15
C ALA A 17 17.26 9.18 2.31
N TRP A 18 18.00 8.18 2.79
CA TRP A 18 18.13 6.89 2.14
C TRP A 18 16.81 6.12 2.18
N MET A 19 16.17 6.04 3.37
CA MET A 19 14.85 5.41 3.52
C MET A 19 13.78 6.07 2.63
N ALA A 20 13.76 7.40 2.59
CA ALA A 20 12.82 8.13 1.74
C ALA A 20 13.03 7.84 0.24
N ARG A 21 14.28 7.62 -0.19
CA ARG A 21 14.62 7.35 -1.58
C ARG A 21 14.33 5.90 -2.00
N HIS A 22 14.60 4.94 -1.12
CA HIS A 22 14.57 3.52 -1.47
C HIS A 22 13.40 2.76 -0.86
N GLY A 23 12.72 3.31 0.16
CA GLY A 23 11.70 2.61 0.92
C GLY A 23 10.55 2.06 0.06
N ILE A 24 10.06 2.84 -0.91
CA ILE A 24 8.99 2.40 -1.81
C ILE A 24 9.43 1.26 -2.71
N VAL A 25 10.65 1.32 -3.25
CA VAL A 25 11.18 0.25 -4.10
C VAL A 25 11.40 -1.02 -3.28
N LEU A 26 11.97 -0.90 -2.09
CA LEU A 26 12.15 -2.03 -1.17
C LEU A 26 10.81 -2.66 -0.79
N LEU A 27 9.82 -1.85 -0.40
CA LEU A 27 8.47 -2.32 -0.07
C LEU A 27 7.86 -3.10 -1.24
N ARG A 28 7.96 -2.57 -2.45
CA ARG A 28 7.44 -3.20 -3.67
C ARG A 28 8.11 -4.53 -3.95
N VAL A 29 9.44 -4.56 -3.93
CA VAL A 29 10.22 -5.77 -4.22
C VAL A 29 9.98 -6.84 -3.15
N SER A 30 10.00 -6.46 -1.87
CA SER A 30 9.74 -7.39 -0.75
C SER A 30 8.34 -8.00 -0.84
N LEU A 31 7.33 -7.17 -1.11
CA LEU A 31 5.96 -7.64 -1.31
C LEU A 31 5.88 -8.59 -2.53
N GLY A 32 6.57 -8.24 -3.61
CA GLY A 32 6.65 -9.08 -4.81
C GLY A 32 7.30 -10.44 -4.54
N ILE A 33 8.40 -10.47 -3.77
CA ILE A 33 9.06 -11.72 -3.37
C ILE A 33 8.10 -12.59 -2.56
N VAL A 34 7.39 -12.02 -1.60
CA VAL A 34 6.42 -12.76 -0.77
C VAL A 34 5.34 -13.40 -1.64
N PHE A 35 4.70 -12.63 -2.52
CA PHE A 35 3.65 -13.16 -3.41
C PHE A 35 4.18 -14.22 -4.37
N PHE A 36 5.33 -13.98 -4.99
CA PHE A 36 5.95 -14.94 -5.90
C PHE A 36 6.32 -16.24 -5.18
N TRP A 37 6.97 -16.13 -4.03
CA TRP A 37 7.42 -17.30 -3.27
C TRP A 37 6.25 -18.17 -2.82
N PHE A 38 5.26 -17.60 -2.18
CA PHE A 38 4.09 -18.36 -1.72
C PHE A 38 3.21 -18.85 -2.86
N GLY A 39 3.12 -18.11 -3.96
CA GLY A 39 2.45 -18.57 -5.17
C GLY A 39 3.17 -19.77 -5.79
N PHE A 40 4.49 -19.69 -5.92
CA PHE A 40 5.31 -20.76 -6.48
C PHE A 40 5.20 -22.06 -5.68
N LEU A 41 5.20 -21.98 -4.35
CA LEU A 41 5.05 -23.16 -3.49
C LEU A 41 3.73 -23.91 -3.71
N LYS A 42 2.68 -23.25 -4.16
CA LYS A 42 1.38 -23.87 -4.43
C LYS A 42 1.37 -24.79 -5.65
N PHE A 43 2.37 -24.71 -6.52
CA PHE A 43 2.52 -25.69 -7.61
C PHE A 43 2.97 -27.06 -7.10
N PHE A 44 3.48 -27.15 -5.88
CA PHE A 44 3.96 -28.38 -5.26
C PHE A 44 3.01 -28.80 -4.14
N SER A 45 2.36 -29.93 -4.31
CA SER A 45 1.42 -30.46 -3.32
C SER A 45 2.08 -30.65 -1.95
N GLY A 46 1.41 -30.16 -0.90
CA GLY A 46 1.85 -30.31 0.50
C GLY A 46 2.93 -29.33 0.97
N LEU A 47 3.45 -28.44 0.10
CA LEU A 47 4.44 -27.44 0.50
C LEU A 47 3.80 -26.09 0.89
N SER A 48 2.56 -25.84 0.50
CA SER A 48 1.89 -24.57 0.82
C SER A 48 1.11 -24.70 2.13
N PRO A 49 1.44 -23.90 3.16
CA PRO A 49 0.61 -23.79 4.34
C PRO A 49 -0.77 -23.20 3.95
N ALA A 50 -1.83 -23.60 4.69
CA ALA A 50 -3.21 -23.18 4.44
C ALA A 50 -3.79 -23.53 3.04
N GLN A 51 -3.20 -24.51 2.31
CA GLN A 51 -3.72 -24.96 1.02
C GLN A 51 -5.13 -25.52 1.14
N ASP A 52 -5.41 -26.29 2.19
CA ASP A 52 -6.71 -26.88 2.43
C ASP A 52 -7.78 -25.83 2.69
N LEU A 53 -7.45 -24.80 3.48
CA LEU A 53 -8.36 -23.70 3.74
C LEU A 53 -8.65 -22.90 2.46
N ALA A 54 -7.62 -22.64 1.65
CA ALA A 54 -7.77 -21.97 0.36
C ALA A 54 -8.67 -22.77 -0.59
N THR A 55 -8.44 -24.07 -0.70
CA THR A 55 -9.22 -24.98 -1.54
C THR A 55 -10.70 -24.98 -1.14
N ARG A 56 -10.99 -25.10 0.15
CA ARG A 56 -12.37 -25.07 0.66
C ARG A 56 -13.03 -23.71 0.45
N THR A 57 -12.28 -22.64 0.65
CA THR A 57 -12.78 -21.28 0.40
C THR A 57 -13.14 -21.08 -1.06
N ILE A 58 -12.27 -21.49 -2.00
CA ILE A 58 -12.56 -21.38 -3.44
C ILE A 58 -13.75 -22.26 -3.80
N SER A 59 -13.84 -23.48 -3.26
CA SER A 59 -14.98 -24.36 -3.50
C SER A 59 -16.30 -23.71 -3.08
N VAL A 60 -16.37 -23.09 -1.91
CA VAL A 60 -17.58 -22.37 -1.46
C VAL A 60 -17.87 -21.17 -2.35
N LEU A 61 -16.88 -20.35 -2.67
CA LEU A 61 -17.05 -19.15 -3.51
C LEU A 61 -17.50 -19.50 -4.94
N THR A 62 -17.07 -20.66 -5.45
CA THR A 62 -17.42 -21.11 -6.82
C THR A 62 -18.59 -22.10 -6.85
N PHE A 63 -19.27 -22.30 -5.71
CA PHE A 63 -20.36 -23.28 -5.57
C PHE A 63 -19.95 -24.70 -6.02
N GLY A 64 -18.71 -25.11 -5.70
CA GLY A 64 -18.17 -26.42 -6.06
C GLY A 64 -17.82 -26.61 -7.54
N ARG A 65 -17.89 -25.56 -8.36
CA ARG A 65 -17.65 -25.65 -9.82
C ARG A 65 -16.18 -25.80 -10.19
N LEU A 66 -15.26 -25.34 -9.33
CA LEU A 66 -13.82 -25.44 -9.54
C LEU A 66 -13.24 -26.53 -8.62
N PRO A 67 -12.80 -27.66 -9.18
CA PRO A 67 -12.15 -28.71 -8.40
C PRO A 67 -10.75 -28.25 -7.94
N PRO A 68 -10.20 -28.85 -6.85
CA PRO A 68 -8.92 -28.44 -6.25
C PRO A 68 -7.73 -28.48 -7.20
N ASP A 69 -7.67 -29.48 -8.08
CA ASP A 69 -6.64 -29.70 -9.09
C ASP A 69 -6.57 -28.57 -10.15
N VAL A 70 -7.65 -27.84 -10.34
CA VAL A 70 -7.72 -26.67 -11.23
C VAL A 70 -7.58 -25.37 -10.45
N SER A 71 -8.24 -25.25 -9.29
CA SER A 71 -8.30 -24.00 -8.53
C SER A 71 -6.94 -23.61 -7.93
N ILE A 72 -6.17 -24.58 -7.43
CA ILE A 72 -4.87 -24.29 -6.79
C ILE A 72 -3.81 -23.83 -7.80
N PRO A 73 -3.62 -24.47 -8.97
CA PRO A 73 -2.72 -23.95 -10.00
C PRO A 73 -3.11 -22.55 -10.52
N ILE A 74 -4.41 -22.27 -10.67
CA ILE A 74 -4.87 -20.93 -11.05
C ILE A 74 -4.49 -19.91 -9.97
N LEU A 75 -4.73 -20.22 -8.70
CA LEU A 75 -4.35 -19.36 -7.58
C LEU A 75 -2.82 -19.16 -7.53
N ALA A 76 -2.04 -20.23 -7.72
CA ALA A 76 -0.59 -20.18 -7.79
C ALA A 76 -0.10 -19.24 -8.90
N ALA A 77 -0.64 -19.39 -10.11
CA ALA A 77 -0.31 -18.53 -11.24
C ALA A 77 -0.68 -17.07 -10.97
N TRP A 78 -1.84 -16.83 -10.39
CA TRP A 78 -2.31 -15.51 -9.99
C TRP A 78 -1.34 -14.82 -9.03
N GLU A 79 -0.93 -15.51 -7.96
CA GLU A 79 0.03 -14.99 -6.97
C GLU A 79 1.41 -14.76 -7.60
N CYS A 80 1.89 -15.67 -8.44
CA CYS A 80 3.14 -15.48 -9.17
C CYS A 80 3.10 -14.26 -10.09
N LEU A 81 1.99 -14.01 -10.79
CA LEU A 81 1.82 -12.84 -11.64
C LEU A 81 1.84 -11.55 -10.82
N ILE A 82 1.17 -11.51 -9.66
CA ILE A 82 1.26 -10.37 -8.73
C ILE A 82 2.72 -10.16 -8.31
N GLY A 83 3.39 -11.24 -7.87
CA GLY A 83 4.77 -11.18 -7.43
C GLY A 83 5.73 -10.63 -8.48
N LEU A 84 5.66 -11.17 -9.70
CA LEU A 84 6.49 -10.72 -10.83
C LEU A 84 6.17 -9.27 -11.22
N GLY A 85 4.89 -8.90 -11.31
CA GLY A 85 4.46 -7.54 -11.62
C GLY A 85 4.98 -6.52 -10.61
N LEU A 86 4.97 -6.86 -9.32
CA LEU A 86 5.52 -6.03 -8.25
C LEU A 86 7.04 -5.94 -8.33
N MET A 87 7.76 -7.06 -8.48
CA MET A 87 9.23 -7.05 -8.55
C MET A 87 9.73 -6.25 -9.74
N LEU A 88 9.17 -6.49 -10.92
CA LEU A 88 9.58 -5.81 -12.15
C LEU A 88 9.06 -4.37 -12.23
N GLY A 89 8.01 -4.03 -11.50
CA GLY A 89 7.38 -2.71 -11.54
C GLY A 89 6.63 -2.44 -12.83
N VAL A 90 6.20 -3.47 -13.53
CA VAL A 90 5.47 -3.37 -14.80
C VAL A 90 3.96 -3.51 -14.57
N PHE A 91 3.18 -2.84 -15.41
CA PHE A 91 1.71 -2.88 -15.33
C PHE A 91 1.15 -2.66 -13.92
N MET A 92 1.77 -1.80 -13.13
CA MET A 92 1.49 -1.63 -11.69
C MET A 92 0.01 -1.53 -11.33
N ARG A 93 -0.82 -0.90 -12.18
CA ARG A 93 -2.27 -0.78 -11.93
C ARG A 93 -2.97 -2.13 -12.00
N ALA A 94 -2.66 -2.93 -13.03
CA ALA A 94 -3.23 -4.26 -13.18
C ALA A 94 -2.72 -5.18 -12.05
N THR A 95 -1.43 -5.11 -11.73
CA THR A 95 -0.82 -5.85 -10.63
C THR A 95 -1.48 -5.54 -9.29
N LEU A 96 -1.71 -4.25 -8.99
CA LEU A 96 -2.40 -3.84 -7.77
C LEU A 96 -3.88 -4.25 -7.77
N LEU A 97 -4.55 -4.20 -8.90
CA LEU A 97 -5.93 -4.71 -9.02
C LEU A 97 -5.99 -6.22 -8.71
N LEU A 98 -5.07 -7.00 -9.29
CA LEU A 98 -4.97 -8.43 -8.98
C LEU A 98 -4.68 -8.68 -7.50
N LEU A 99 -3.79 -7.88 -6.89
CA LEU A 99 -3.51 -7.94 -5.47
C LEU A 99 -4.75 -7.65 -4.63
N TRP A 100 -5.53 -6.62 -4.96
CA TRP A 100 -6.75 -6.29 -4.23
C TRP A 100 -7.80 -7.40 -4.32
N LEU A 101 -7.98 -7.97 -5.51
CA LEU A 101 -8.91 -9.10 -5.70
C LEU A 101 -8.44 -10.32 -4.90
N GLN A 102 -7.13 -10.58 -4.87
CA GLN A 102 -6.54 -11.63 -4.04
C GLN A 102 -6.82 -11.39 -2.55
N MET A 103 -6.63 -10.17 -2.05
CA MET A 103 -6.88 -9.84 -0.64
C MET A 103 -8.34 -10.03 -0.25
N LEU A 104 -9.28 -9.69 -1.11
CA LEU A 104 -10.70 -9.97 -0.87
C LEU A 104 -10.96 -11.47 -0.68
N GLY A 105 -10.36 -12.31 -1.55
CA GLY A 105 -10.45 -13.77 -1.43
C GLY A 105 -9.84 -14.31 -0.14
N THR A 106 -8.67 -13.79 0.25
CA THR A 106 -7.94 -14.28 1.45
C THR A 106 -8.57 -13.86 2.78
N ILE A 107 -9.41 -12.83 2.80
CA ILE A 107 -10.16 -12.41 3.99
C ILE A 107 -11.43 -13.25 4.17
N THR A 108 -11.97 -13.81 3.12
CA THR A 108 -13.25 -14.54 3.12
C THR A 108 -13.32 -15.67 4.16
N PRO A 109 -12.26 -16.48 4.43
CA PRO A 109 -12.30 -17.53 5.47
C PRO A 109 -12.62 -17.03 6.87
N LEU A 110 -12.33 -15.78 7.21
CA LEU A 110 -12.71 -15.21 8.52
C LEU A 110 -14.23 -15.25 8.75
N PHE A 111 -14.99 -15.19 7.67
CA PHE A 111 -16.46 -15.19 7.71
C PHE A 111 -17.05 -16.57 7.43
N LEU A 112 -16.41 -17.34 6.52
CA LEU A 112 -16.92 -18.65 6.13
C LEU A 112 -16.56 -19.74 7.16
N PHE A 113 -15.37 -19.66 7.74
CA PHE A 113 -14.81 -20.71 8.63
C PHE A 113 -14.25 -20.12 9.93
N PRO A 114 -15.05 -19.35 10.71
CA PRO A 114 -14.54 -18.65 11.89
C PRO A 114 -13.96 -19.60 12.94
N HIS A 115 -14.50 -20.80 13.09
CA HIS A 115 -14.00 -21.80 14.05
C HIS A 115 -12.69 -22.48 13.63
N GLU A 116 -12.30 -22.40 12.36
CA GLU A 116 -11.01 -22.90 11.89
C GLU A 116 -9.94 -21.80 11.95
N VAL A 117 -10.36 -20.56 11.79
CA VAL A 117 -9.49 -19.39 11.77
C VAL A 117 -9.20 -18.87 13.19
N PHE A 118 -10.08 -19.13 14.15
CA PHE A 118 -9.93 -18.72 15.54
C PHE A 118 -10.03 -19.88 16.51
N VAL A 119 -9.09 -19.94 17.45
CA VAL A 119 -9.17 -20.80 18.65
C VAL A 119 -10.20 -20.22 19.63
N ARG A 120 -10.25 -18.91 19.76
CA ARG A 120 -11.27 -18.14 20.49
C ARG A 120 -11.63 -16.89 19.72
N ILE A 121 -12.86 -16.82 19.25
CA ILE A 121 -13.41 -15.70 18.50
C ILE A 121 -13.63 -14.51 19.45
N PRO A 122 -13.25 -13.28 19.08
CA PRO A 122 -12.52 -12.86 17.86
C PRO A 122 -11.02 -12.64 18.06
N TYR A 123 -10.44 -12.94 19.22
CA TYR A 123 -9.13 -12.44 19.63
C TYR A 123 -7.97 -13.43 19.57
N ALA A 124 -8.23 -14.73 19.50
CA ALA A 124 -7.17 -15.74 19.47
C ALA A 124 -7.19 -16.52 18.14
N PRO A 125 -6.47 -16.05 17.10
CA PRO A 125 -6.43 -16.74 15.82
C PRO A 125 -5.61 -18.02 15.88
N THR A 126 -5.97 -19.00 15.06
CA THR A 126 -5.16 -20.19 14.74
C THR A 126 -3.93 -19.79 13.93
N LEU A 127 -3.09 -20.74 13.54
CA LEU A 127 -1.95 -20.47 12.64
C LEU A 127 -2.44 -19.91 11.30
N GLU A 128 -3.44 -20.51 10.69
CA GLU A 128 -4.08 -20.05 9.46
C GLU A 128 -4.70 -18.67 9.65
N GLY A 129 -5.39 -18.45 10.77
CA GLY A 129 -5.96 -17.15 11.12
C GLY A 129 -4.91 -16.04 11.25
N GLN A 130 -3.74 -16.34 11.81
CA GLN A 130 -2.63 -15.38 11.87
C GLN A 130 -2.16 -14.97 10.49
N TYR A 131 -2.07 -15.89 9.52
CA TYR A 131 -1.71 -15.54 8.13
C TYR A 131 -2.73 -14.59 7.52
N ILE A 132 -4.03 -14.81 7.77
CA ILE A 132 -5.08 -13.94 7.25
C ILE A 132 -5.01 -12.55 7.89
N VAL A 133 -4.86 -12.47 9.22
CA VAL A 133 -4.75 -11.18 9.94
C VAL A 133 -3.52 -10.40 9.48
N LYS A 134 -2.39 -11.06 9.25
CA LYS A 134 -1.17 -10.42 8.71
C LYS A 134 -1.35 -9.81 7.32
N ASN A 135 -2.37 -10.22 6.56
CA ASN A 135 -2.69 -9.60 5.26
C ASN A 135 -3.07 -8.12 5.38
N ILE A 136 -3.44 -7.64 6.57
CA ILE A 136 -3.63 -6.19 6.82
C ILE A 136 -2.38 -5.41 6.45
N VAL A 137 -1.19 -5.94 6.75
CA VAL A 137 0.09 -5.32 6.38
C VAL A 137 0.28 -5.30 4.87
N LEU A 138 -0.07 -6.38 4.17
CA LEU A 138 0.01 -6.47 2.71
C LEU A 138 -0.96 -5.49 2.03
N ILE A 139 -2.16 -5.33 2.60
CA ILE A 139 -3.16 -4.35 2.16
C ILE A 139 -2.61 -2.94 2.31
N SER A 140 -2.07 -2.60 3.49
CA SER A 140 -1.49 -1.29 3.76
C SER A 140 -0.32 -0.99 2.82
N ALA A 141 0.56 -1.97 2.57
CA ALA A 141 1.63 -1.87 1.60
C ALA A 141 1.10 -1.61 0.17
N GLY A 142 0.03 -2.30 -0.23
CA GLY A 142 -0.65 -2.10 -1.51
C GLY A 142 -1.21 -0.68 -1.66
N ILE A 143 -1.77 -0.09 -0.58
CA ILE A 143 -2.26 1.30 -0.56
C ILE A 143 -1.09 2.27 -0.78
N VAL A 144 0.00 2.11 -0.03
CA VAL A 144 1.20 2.94 -0.15
C VAL A 144 1.77 2.88 -1.57
N LEU A 145 1.90 1.68 -2.13
CA LEU A 145 2.38 1.49 -3.50
C LEU A 145 1.42 2.13 -4.51
N GLY A 146 0.11 1.95 -4.34
CA GLY A 146 -0.92 2.52 -5.19
C GLY A 146 -0.86 4.05 -5.24
N ALA A 147 -0.62 4.70 -4.10
CA ALA A 147 -0.48 6.15 -4.00
C ALA A 147 0.69 6.69 -4.85
N THR A 148 1.73 5.88 -5.10
CA THR A 148 2.93 6.31 -5.83
C THR A 148 2.90 6.03 -7.34
N VAL A 149 1.93 5.24 -7.84
CA VAL A 149 1.91 4.75 -9.25
C VAL A 149 1.85 5.86 -10.30
N LYS A 150 1.24 7.02 -10.00
CA LYS A 150 1.14 8.18 -10.91
C LYS A 150 1.97 9.39 -10.45
N GLY A 151 3.04 9.15 -9.70
CA GLY A 151 3.84 10.25 -9.14
C GLY A 151 3.15 10.94 -7.96
N GLY A 152 2.19 10.30 -7.32
CA GLY A 152 1.63 10.73 -6.04
C GLY A 152 2.74 10.84 -4.99
N ARG A 153 2.60 11.76 -4.07
CA ARG A 153 3.51 11.93 -2.94
C ARG A 153 2.84 11.40 -1.68
N LEU A 154 3.60 10.67 -0.89
CA LEU A 154 3.20 10.32 0.47
C LEU A 154 3.34 11.58 1.32
N VAL A 155 2.26 11.93 2.02
CA VAL A 155 2.25 13.06 2.95
C VAL A 155 2.40 12.47 4.35
N SER A 156 3.42 12.91 5.11
CA SER A 156 3.48 12.65 6.54
C SER A 156 2.46 13.55 7.24
N GLU A 157 1.77 13.03 8.25
CA GLU A 157 0.98 13.89 9.14
C GLU A 157 1.92 14.92 9.77
N GLU A 158 1.72 16.20 9.44
CA GLU A 158 2.38 17.26 10.17
C GLU A 158 1.80 17.25 11.61
N PRO A 159 2.66 17.37 12.64
CA PRO A 159 2.17 17.54 14.01
C PRO A 159 1.21 18.74 14.04
N ALA A 160 0.04 18.56 14.66
CA ALA A 160 -1.04 19.57 14.70
C ALA A 160 -0.62 20.95 15.27
N GLU A 161 0.59 21.07 15.80
CA GLU A 161 1.16 22.30 16.35
C GLU A 161 1.50 23.36 15.30
N SER A 162 1.71 22.99 14.02
CA SER A 162 2.02 23.98 12.98
C SER A 162 0.79 24.66 12.38
N ALA A 163 -0.39 24.09 12.58
CA ALA A 163 -1.65 24.64 12.06
C ALA A 163 -2.17 25.85 12.86
N GLY A 164 -1.65 26.09 14.08
CA GLY A 164 -2.09 27.17 14.98
C GLY A 164 -1.33 28.50 14.83
N ALA A 165 -0.21 28.54 14.11
CA ALA A 165 0.66 29.72 14.02
C ALA A 165 0.39 30.63 12.80
N GLY A 166 -0.55 30.27 11.94
CA GLY A 166 -1.01 31.11 10.82
C GLY A 166 -2.07 32.10 11.27
N GLY A 167 -1.67 33.16 11.96
CA GLY A 167 -2.54 34.28 12.25
C GLY A 167 -3.13 34.90 10.97
N PRO A 168 -4.29 35.60 11.05
CA PRO A 168 -5.00 36.08 9.87
C PRO A 168 -4.13 37.07 9.08
N GLN A 169 -3.72 36.68 7.84
CA GLN A 169 -3.13 37.60 6.90
C GLN A 169 -4.15 38.69 6.59
N THR A 170 -3.99 39.86 7.22
CA THR A 170 -4.71 41.06 6.89
C THR A 170 -4.45 41.40 5.42
N ARG A 171 -5.44 41.15 4.61
CA ARG A 171 -5.54 41.54 3.21
C ARG A 171 -5.47 43.08 3.14
N ARG A 172 -4.25 43.66 3.03
CA ARG A 172 -4.08 45.08 2.71
C ARG A 172 -4.68 45.33 1.33
N ARG A 173 -5.89 45.84 1.32
CA ARG A 173 -6.50 46.48 0.15
C ARG A 173 -5.61 47.68 -0.23
N GLY A 174 -4.82 47.53 -1.26
CA GLY A 174 -4.15 48.63 -1.93
C GLY A 174 -5.20 49.53 -2.57
N ALA A 175 -5.41 50.69 -1.99
CA ALA A 175 -6.23 51.74 -2.54
C ALA A 175 -5.54 52.23 -3.85
N GLY A 176 -6.19 52.04 -4.97
CA GLY A 176 -5.75 52.54 -6.26
C GLY A 176 -5.89 54.06 -6.29
N VAL A 177 -4.75 54.74 -6.37
CA VAL A 177 -4.71 56.17 -6.71
C VAL A 177 -4.88 56.29 -8.22
N ARG A 178 -6.04 56.78 -8.64
CA ARG A 178 -6.29 57.24 -10.01
C ARG A 178 -5.58 58.59 -10.19
N THR A 179 -4.48 58.60 -10.87
CA THR A 179 -3.93 59.89 -11.47
C THR A 179 -4.58 60.10 -12.82
N ARG A 180 -5.42 61.11 -12.86
CA ARG A 180 -6.07 61.69 -14.05
C ARG A 180 -5.03 62.60 -14.73
N SER A 181 -4.46 62.19 -15.82
CA SER A 181 -3.64 63.09 -16.67
C SER A 181 -4.54 63.74 -17.70
N ARG A 182 -4.52 65.08 -17.64
CA ARG A 182 -5.21 66.03 -18.50
C ARG A 182 -4.62 65.99 -19.92
N ARG A 183 -5.55 66.12 -20.84
CA ARG A 183 -5.33 66.51 -22.22
C ARG A 183 -4.59 67.85 -22.29
N SER A 184 -3.70 67.97 -23.25
CA SER A 184 -3.40 69.26 -23.92
C SER A 184 -3.40 69.05 -25.41
N ALA A 185 -4.15 69.91 -26.09
CA ALA A 185 -4.44 69.95 -27.52
C ALA A 185 -3.31 70.61 -28.32
N ALA A 186 -3.30 70.26 -29.57
CA ALA A 186 -2.72 70.82 -30.77
C ALA A 186 -2.47 72.37 -30.78
N PRO A 187 -1.93 73.04 -31.85
CA PRO A 187 -1.95 72.67 -33.28
C PRO A 187 -0.64 73.04 -34.05
N LEU A 188 -0.42 72.52 -35.22
CA LEU A 188 -0.31 73.02 -36.56
C LEU A 188 0.18 71.93 -37.50
#